data_56cbb01ab2300deb2dc783e0ef529995
#
_entry.id   56cbb01ab2300deb2dc783e0ef529995
#
_cell.length_a   1.000
_cell.length_b   1.000
_cell.length_c   1.000
_cell.angle_alpha   90.00
_cell.angle_beta   90.00
_cell.angle_gamma   90.00
#
_symmetry.space_group_name_H-M   'P 1'
#
loop_
_entity.id
_entity.type
_entity.pdbx_description
1 polymer ?
#
loop_
_entity_poly.entity_id
_entity_poly.type
_entity_poly.pdbx_seq_one_letter_code
_entity_poly.pdbx_strand_id
1 'polypeptide(L)'
;MATKKTIPVNTRLQVSKSPIVSSAHLVSPQSAEMSEFEFGLIVAGNAFHRWVMHCMRAAGLKELTPLDVLIMHHVTHRARGKRLADICFIMNIEDTHLVNYSLKKLQAIGVVEASKSGKEVGYTATELGCNYVERYRQ
;
A
#
# COMPACT_ATOMS: atom_id res chain seq x y z
N MET A 1 54.69 -30.71 -16.99
CA MET A 1 54.29 -30.20 -15.63
C MET A 1 53.53 -28.91 -15.80
N ALA A 2 52.23 -28.93 -15.65
CA ALA A 2 51.36 -27.76 -15.84
C ALA A 2 50.96 -27.21 -14.45
N THR A 3 51.40 -26.00 -14.18
CA THR A 3 51.14 -25.28 -12.93
C THR A 3 49.70 -24.76 -12.92
N LYS A 4 48.88 -25.29 -12.06
CA LYS A 4 47.49 -24.85 -11.79
C LYS A 4 47.51 -23.49 -11.10
N LYS A 5 47.04 -22.46 -11.80
CA LYS A 5 46.87 -21.09 -11.27
C LYS A 5 45.57 -21.05 -10.49
N THR A 6 45.64 -21.03 -9.16
CA THR A 6 44.52 -20.89 -8.27
C THR A 6 44.05 -19.41 -8.27
N ILE A 7 42.80 -19.18 -8.68
CA ILE A 7 42.19 -17.85 -8.65
C ILE A 7 41.66 -17.65 -7.21
N PRO A 8 42.01 -16.57 -6.50
CA PRO A 8 41.44 -16.29 -5.19
C PRO A 8 40.00 -15.77 -5.35
N VAL A 9 39.04 -16.59 -4.95
CA VAL A 9 37.65 -16.18 -4.76
C VAL A 9 37.56 -15.47 -3.42
N ASN A 10 37.76 -14.17 -3.40
CA ASN A 10 37.31 -13.35 -2.28
C ASN A 10 37.09 -11.91 -2.71
N THR A 11 36.13 -11.68 -3.60
CA THR A 11 35.57 -10.35 -3.82
C THR A 11 34.36 -10.21 -2.88
N ARG A 12 34.63 -9.91 -1.60
CA ARG A 12 33.59 -9.29 -0.78
C ARG A 12 33.22 -7.99 -1.48
N LEU A 13 32.00 -7.95 -2.01
CA LEU A 13 31.37 -6.70 -2.44
C LEU A 13 31.46 -5.74 -1.26
N GLN A 14 32.35 -4.78 -1.33
CA GLN A 14 32.35 -3.65 -0.42
C GLN A 14 31.11 -2.85 -0.77
N VAL A 15 30.03 -3.09 -0.02
CA VAL A 15 28.85 -2.23 -0.05
C VAL A 15 29.34 -0.84 0.34
N SER A 16 29.25 0.08 -0.61
CA SER A 16 29.57 1.48 -0.37
C SER A 16 28.79 1.95 0.87
N LYS A 17 29.50 2.41 1.88
CA LYS A 17 28.91 2.98 3.10
C LYS A 17 28.40 4.41 2.88
N SER A 18 28.25 4.85 1.63
CA SER A 18 27.69 6.16 1.34
C SER A 18 26.19 6.14 1.62
N PRO A 19 25.67 7.08 2.43
CA PRO A 19 24.25 7.15 2.74
C PRO A 19 23.44 7.35 1.46
N ILE A 20 22.32 6.61 1.35
CA ILE A 20 21.39 6.68 0.20
C ILE A 20 20.62 8.01 0.21
N VAL A 21 20.52 8.65 1.37
CA VAL A 21 19.81 9.92 1.55
C VAL A 21 20.60 11.06 0.91
N SER A 22 20.01 11.74 -0.08
CA SER A 22 20.62 12.87 -0.78
C SER A 22 20.83 14.11 0.10
N SER A 23 20.16 14.19 1.24
CA SER A 23 20.20 15.29 2.19
C SER A 23 20.99 14.89 3.44
N ALA A 24 22.30 14.78 3.31
CA ALA A 24 23.20 14.34 4.40
C ALA A 24 23.05 15.16 5.71
N HIS A 25 22.61 16.41 5.63
CA HIS A 25 22.36 17.26 6.78
C HIS A 25 21.14 16.85 7.62
N LEU A 26 20.24 16.00 7.07
CA LEU A 26 19.07 15.47 7.78
C LEU A 26 19.36 14.13 8.47
N VAL A 27 20.52 13.53 8.18
CA VAL A 27 20.89 12.23 8.74
C VAL A 27 21.50 12.45 10.13
N SER A 28 20.92 11.84 11.15
CA SER A 28 21.51 11.85 12.50
C SER A 28 22.79 11.01 12.50
N PRO A 29 23.93 11.56 12.99
CA PRO A 29 25.16 10.78 13.11
C PRO A 29 25.03 9.57 14.04
N GLN A 30 24.09 9.63 15.00
CA GLN A 30 23.83 8.56 15.98
C GLN A 30 22.90 7.47 15.44
N SER A 31 22.15 7.74 14.36
CA SER A 31 21.14 6.82 13.82
C SER A 31 21.01 6.94 12.29
N ALA A 32 22.14 6.92 11.60
CA ALA A 32 22.16 7.07 10.14
C ALA A 32 21.35 5.99 9.44
N GLU A 33 21.45 4.74 9.88
CA GLU A 33 20.73 3.62 9.32
C GLU A 33 19.20 3.74 9.50
N MET A 34 18.76 4.28 10.65
CA MET A 34 17.33 4.54 10.89
C MET A 34 16.81 5.65 10.01
N SER A 35 17.58 6.70 9.79
CA SER A 35 17.22 7.81 8.88
C SER A 35 17.11 7.33 7.42
N GLU A 36 18.04 6.46 6.99
CA GLU A 36 17.98 5.85 5.65
C GLU A 36 16.76 4.92 5.49
N PHE A 37 16.45 4.13 6.52
CA PHE A 37 15.28 3.26 6.56
C PHE A 37 13.99 4.07 6.47
N GLU A 38 13.85 5.12 7.28
CA GLU A 38 12.70 6.03 7.28
C GLU A 38 12.50 6.67 5.91
N PHE A 39 13.57 7.21 5.32
CA PHE A 39 13.52 7.78 3.98
C PHE A 39 13.12 6.75 2.93
N GLY A 40 13.68 5.55 3.02
CA GLY A 40 13.32 4.41 2.15
C GLY A 40 11.85 4.06 2.23
N LEU A 41 11.26 4.03 3.44
CA LEU A 41 9.82 3.81 3.63
C LEU A 41 8.96 4.91 3.00
N ILE A 42 9.35 6.17 3.15
CA ILE A 42 8.64 7.29 2.54
C ILE A 42 8.64 7.16 1.02
N VAL A 43 9.80 6.92 0.42
CA VAL A 43 9.92 6.77 -1.04
C VAL A 43 9.15 5.55 -1.54
N ALA A 44 9.29 4.41 -0.88
CA ALA A 44 8.59 3.18 -1.22
C ALA A 44 7.06 3.33 -1.07
N GLY A 45 6.59 3.97 0.00
CA GLY A 45 5.19 4.27 0.23
C GLY A 45 4.60 5.15 -0.88
N ASN A 46 5.30 6.22 -1.25
CA ASN A 46 4.87 7.10 -2.34
C ASN A 46 4.87 6.38 -3.71
N ALA A 47 5.85 5.52 -3.96
CA ALA A 47 5.88 4.71 -5.18
C ALA A 47 4.72 3.71 -5.22
N PHE A 48 4.45 3.03 -4.11
CA PHE A 48 3.32 2.11 -3.95
C PHE A 48 1.98 2.83 -4.17
N HIS A 49 1.77 3.99 -3.56
CA HIS A 49 0.55 4.79 -3.76
C HIS A 49 0.35 5.16 -5.23
N ARG A 50 1.40 5.57 -5.95
CA ARG A 50 1.31 5.83 -7.38
C ARG A 50 0.96 4.59 -8.18
N TRP A 51 1.57 3.45 -7.83
CA TRP A 51 1.34 2.19 -8.50
C TRP A 51 -0.11 1.72 -8.37
N VAL A 52 -0.69 1.70 -7.16
CA VAL A 52 -2.09 1.30 -6.95
C VAL A 52 -3.05 2.20 -7.73
N MET A 53 -2.75 3.51 -7.82
CA MET A 53 -3.54 4.46 -8.61
C MET A 53 -3.46 4.16 -10.10
N HIS A 54 -2.28 3.81 -10.63
CA HIS A 54 -2.12 3.44 -12.03
C HIS A 54 -2.88 2.17 -12.38
N CYS A 55 -2.78 1.13 -11.56
CA CYS A 55 -3.49 -0.13 -11.75
C CYS A 55 -5.01 0.08 -11.74
N MET A 56 -5.53 0.87 -10.80
CA MET A 56 -6.97 1.13 -10.72
C MET A 56 -7.48 1.97 -11.90
N ARG A 57 -6.69 2.93 -12.39
CA ARG A 57 -7.01 3.67 -13.63
C ARG A 57 -7.00 2.77 -14.85
N ALA A 58 -6.04 1.86 -14.95
CA ALA A 58 -6.00 0.86 -16.02
C ALA A 58 -7.21 -0.09 -15.97
N ALA A 59 -7.66 -0.45 -14.77
CA ALA A 59 -8.90 -1.20 -14.56
C ALA A 59 -10.17 -0.42 -15.00
N GLY A 60 -10.06 0.89 -15.23
CA GLY A 60 -11.15 1.75 -15.71
C GLY A 60 -11.80 2.63 -14.64
N LEU A 61 -11.34 2.59 -13.40
CA LEU A 61 -11.87 3.41 -12.31
C LEU A 61 -10.89 4.55 -11.98
N LYS A 62 -11.29 5.76 -12.33
CA LYS A 62 -10.49 6.99 -12.18
C LYS A 62 -10.90 7.76 -10.91
N GLU A 63 -10.08 8.75 -10.54
CA GLU A 63 -10.36 9.73 -9.49
C GLU A 63 -10.47 9.17 -8.05
N LEU A 64 -9.91 7.99 -7.82
CA LEU A 64 -9.74 7.45 -6.48
C LEU A 64 -8.44 7.93 -5.85
N THR A 65 -8.44 8.06 -4.52
CA THR A 65 -7.20 8.20 -3.75
C THR A 65 -6.58 6.83 -3.47
N PRO A 66 -5.29 6.74 -3.09
CA PRO A 66 -4.72 5.47 -2.64
C PRO A 66 -5.53 4.80 -1.53
N LEU A 67 -6.05 5.59 -0.58
CA LEU A 67 -6.89 5.09 0.51
C LEU A 67 -8.19 4.47 -0.01
N ASP A 68 -8.86 5.11 -0.96
CA ASP A 68 -10.09 4.57 -1.58
C ASP A 68 -9.82 3.20 -2.20
N VAL A 69 -8.71 3.06 -2.94
CA VAL A 69 -8.32 1.80 -3.59
C VAL A 69 -8.05 0.71 -2.55
N LEU A 70 -7.31 1.03 -1.49
CA LEU A 70 -6.98 0.07 -0.43
C LEU A 70 -8.22 -0.37 0.34
N ILE A 71 -9.13 0.55 0.66
CA ILE A 71 -10.42 0.22 1.29
C ILE A 71 -11.25 -0.69 0.38
N MET A 72 -11.32 -0.37 -0.92
CA MET A 72 -12.04 -1.17 -1.89
C MET A 72 -11.51 -2.61 -1.95
N HIS A 73 -10.19 -2.80 -1.98
CA HIS A 73 -9.57 -4.13 -1.89
C HIS A 73 -9.93 -4.85 -0.60
N HIS A 74 -9.92 -4.12 0.53
CA HIS A 74 -10.23 -4.70 1.84
C HIS A 74 -11.68 -5.18 1.93
N VAL A 75 -12.66 -4.38 1.48
CA VAL A 75 -14.09 -4.76 1.53
C VAL A 75 -14.46 -5.85 0.54
N THR A 76 -13.69 -6.00 -0.56
CA THR A 76 -13.85 -7.10 -1.52
C THR A 76 -13.36 -8.44 -0.95
N HIS A 77 -12.41 -8.41 -0.03
CA HIS A 77 -11.82 -9.62 0.51
C HIS A 77 -12.82 -10.42 1.37
N ARG A 78 -13.00 -11.71 1.06
CA ARG A 78 -13.86 -12.67 1.76
C ARG A 78 -15.36 -12.36 1.78
N ALA A 79 -15.88 -11.56 0.89
CA ALA A 79 -17.32 -11.32 0.62
C ALA A 79 -18.22 -11.21 1.88
N ARG A 80 -17.71 -10.70 3.01
CA ARG A 80 -18.47 -10.46 4.23
C ARG A 80 -18.44 -8.98 4.60
N GLY A 81 -19.53 -8.46 5.16
CA GLY A 81 -19.60 -7.08 5.62
C GLY A 81 -18.46 -6.73 6.60
N LYS A 82 -17.75 -5.65 6.31
CA LYS A 82 -16.68 -5.10 7.17
C LYS A 82 -17.21 -3.87 7.90
N ARG A 83 -17.08 -3.83 9.22
CA ARG A 83 -17.45 -2.65 9.99
C ARG A 83 -16.39 -1.57 9.84
N LEU A 84 -16.77 -0.32 9.97
CA LEU A 84 -15.85 0.82 9.92
C LEU A 84 -14.67 0.64 10.89
N ALA A 85 -14.94 0.22 12.12
CA ALA A 85 -13.90 -0.01 13.13
C ALA A 85 -12.92 -1.11 12.73
N ASP A 86 -13.39 -2.19 12.11
CA ASP A 86 -12.54 -3.29 11.65
C ASP A 86 -11.63 -2.85 10.50
N ILE A 87 -12.16 -2.01 9.59
CA ILE A 87 -11.38 -1.43 8.48
C ILE A 87 -10.26 -0.54 9.05
N CYS A 88 -10.61 0.38 9.95
CA CYS A 88 -9.64 1.27 10.59
C CYS A 88 -8.54 0.49 11.33
N PHE A 89 -8.93 -0.51 12.12
CA PHE A 89 -8.00 -1.34 12.87
C PHE A 89 -7.01 -2.09 11.97
N ILE A 90 -7.50 -2.78 10.94
CA ILE A 90 -6.64 -3.57 10.04
C ILE A 90 -5.72 -2.69 9.21
N MET A 91 -6.21 -1.52 8.79
CA MET A 91 -5.43 -0.59 7.99
C MET A 91 -4.55 0.35 8.82
N ASN A 92 -4.58 0.20 10.15
CA ASN A 92 -3.84 1.05 11.09
C ASN A 92 -4.12 2.56 10.89
N ILE A 93 -5.41 2.90 10.74
CA ILE A 93 -5.88 4.27 10.55
C ILE A 93 -6.61 4.73 11.82
N GLU A 94 -6.07 5.72 12.49
CA GLU A 94 -6.66 6.27 13.72
C GLU A 94 -7.86 7.19 13.43
N ASP A 95 -7.76 7.99 12.36
CA ASP A 95 -8.84 8.91 11.97
C ASP A 95 -9.94 8.16 11.20
N THR A 96 -10.99 7.80 11.92
CA THR A 96 -12.17 7.14 11.36
C THR A 96 -12.92 7.98 10.33
N HIS A 97 -12.79 9.32 10.36
CA HIS A 97 -13.43 10.21 9.40
C HIS A 97 -12.88 10.02 8.00
N LEU A 98 -11.58 9.76 7.86
CA LEU A 98 -10.95 9.49 6.56
C LEU A 98 -11.54 8.24 5.91
N VAL A 99 -11.66 7.15 6.70
CA VAL A 99 -12.23 5.88 6.20
C VAL A 99 -13.73 6.05 5.88
N ASN A 100 -14.46 6.74 6.72
CA ASN A 100 -15.89 7.00 6.50
C ASN A 100 -16.13 7.86 5.25
N TYR A 101 -15.30 8.89 5.02
CA TYR A 101 -15.37 9.70 3.80
C TYR A 101 -15.10 8.87 2.56
N SER A 102 -14.05 8.03 2.59
CA SER A 102 -13.71 7.13 1.51
C SER A 102 -14.84 6.12 1.21
N LEU A 103 -15.43 5.51 2.24
CA LEU A 103 -16.57 4.60 2.10
C LEU A 103 -17.78 5.29 1.46
N LYS A 104 -18.11 6.51 1.89
CA LYS A 104 -19.20 7.30 1.28
C LYS A 104 -18.93 7.60 -0.20
N LYS A 105 -17.72 7.96 -0.55
CA LYS A 105 -17.30 8.17 -1.93
C LYS A 105 -17.45 6.89 -2.76
N LEU A 106 -16.97 5.75 -2.26
CA LEU A 106 -17.06 4.45 -2.92
C LEU A 106 -18.52 3.99 -3.09
N GLN A 107 -19.40 4.30 -2.12
CA GLN A 107 -20.83 4.06 -2.24
C GLN A 107 -21.48 4.97 -3.30
N ALA A 108 -21.10 6.24 -3.36
CA ALA A 108 -21.64 7.18 -4.35
C ALA A 108 -21.34 6.77 -5.80
N ILE A 109 -20.19 6.14 -6.03
CA ILE A 109 -19.84 5.60 -7.35
C ILE A 109 -20.33 4.16 -7.57
N GLY A 110 -21.02 3.57 -6.58
CA GLY A 110 -21.68 2.28 -6.70
C GLY A 110 -20.78 1.05 -6.61
N VAL A 111 -19.52 1.18 -6.15
CA VAL A 111 -18.58 0.05 -6.03
C VAL A 111 -18.57 -0.60 -4.65
N VAL A 112 -19.15 0.07 -3.66
CA VAL A 112 -19.33 -0.43 -2.29
C VAL A 112 -20.78 -0.20 -1.87
N GLU A 113 -21.34 -1.12 -1.12
CA GLU A 113 -22.65 -1.00 -0.51
C GLU A 113 -22.56 -1.20 1.00
N ALA A 114 -23.53 -0.60 1.73
CA ALA A 114 -23.66 -0.76 3.16
C ALA A 114 -24.91 -1.58 3.46
N SER A 115 -24.81 -2.55 4.35
CA SER A 115 -25.93 -3.31 4.89
C SER A 115 -26.01 -3.11 6.40
N LYS A 116 -27.24 -3.02 6.93
CA LYS A 116 -27.48 -2.97 8.37
C LYS A 116 -27.89 -4.35 8.88
N SER A 117 -27.20 -4.80 9.92
CA SER A 117 -27.60 -5.96 10.70
C SER A 117 -27.77 -5.54 12.16
N GLY A 118 -29.03 -5.33 12.57
CA GLY A 118 -29.35 -4.74 13.87
C GLY A 118 -28.82 -3.30 14.01
N LYS A 119 -27.94 -3.09 14.98
CA LYS A 119 -27.29 -1.78 15.22
C LYS A 119 -25.98 -1.58 14.42
N GLU A 120 -25.49 -2.63 13.77
CA GLU A 120 -24.19 -2.59 13.08
C GLU A 120 -24.38 -2.33 11.58
N VAL A 121 -23.45 -1.56 11.02
CA VAL A 121 -23.34 -1.30 9.58
C VAL A 121 -22.12 -2.04 9.05
N GLY A 122 -22.34 -2.91 8.08
CA GLY A 122 -21.29 -3.60 7.35
C GLY A 122 -21.17 -3.08 5.93
N TYR A 123 -19.95 -3.02 5.42
CA TYR A 123 -19.62 -2.61 4.05
C TYR A 123 -19.11 -3.79 3.24
N THR A 124 -19.60 -3.96 2.02
CA THR A 124 -19.19 -4.98 1.06
C THR A 124 -19.00 -4.35 -0.31
N ALA A 125 -18.18 -4.98 -1.15
CA ALA A 125 -18.10 -4.59 -2.55
C ALA A 125 -19.34 -5.06 -3.29
N THR A 126 -19.85 -4.21 -4.19
CA THR A 126 -20.86 -4.60 -5.18
C THR A 126 -20.23 -5.49 -6.27
N GLU A 127 -21.04 -6.09 -7.13
CA GLU A 127 -20.56 -6.81 -8.31
C GLU A 127 -19.65 -5.91 -9.18
N LEU A 128 -20.04 -4.65 -9.36
CA LEU A 128 -19.23 -3.67 -10.08
C LEU A 128 -17.88 -3.46 -9.40
N GLY A 129 -17.87 -3.34 -8.08
CA GLY A 129 -16.64 -3.20 -7.27
C GLY A 129 -15.73 -4.42 -7.40
N CYS A 130 -16.29 -5.63 -7.31
CA CYS A 130 -15.56 -6.87 -7.52
C CYS A 130 -14.92 -6.94 -8.91
N ASN A 131 -15.64 -6.53 -9.95
CA ASN A 131 -15.17 -6.52 -11.34
C ASN A 131 -13.98 -5.55 -11.52
N TYR A 132 -13.97 -4.39 -10.86
CA TYR A 132 -12.83 -3.47 -10.91
C TYR A 132 -11.61 -4.03 -10.18
N VAL A 133 -11.80 -4.65 -9.03
CA VAL A 133 -10.71 -5.29 -8.28
C VAL A 133 -10.12 -6.48 -9.06
N GLU A 134 -10.94 -7.24 -9.78
CA GLU A 134 -10.44 -8.33 -10.61
C GLU A 134 -9.61 -7.81 -11.79
N ARG A 135 -10.08 -6.78 -12.50
CA ARG A 135 -9.30 -6.12 -13.57
C ARG A 135 -7.99 -5.49 -13.06
N TYR A 136 -8.01 -4.96 -11.84
CA TYR A 136 -6.80 -4.43 -11.20
C TYR A 136 -5.71 -5.50 -11.04
N ARG A 137 -6.08 -6.78 -10.85
CA ARG A 137 -5.15 -7.89 -10.65
C ARG A 137 -4.55 -8.47 -11.94
N GLN A 138 -5.12 -8.15 -13.08
CA GLN A 138 -4.66 -8.60 -14.40
C GLN A 138 -3.57 -7.69 -14.97
#